data_781794480e95766ba80d28b34d402987
#
_entry.id   781794480e95766ba80d28b34d402987
#
_cell.length_a   1.000
_cell.length_b   1.000
_cell.length_c   1.000
_cell.angle_alpha   90.00
_cell.angle_beta   90.00
_cell.angle_gamma   90.00
#
_symmetry.space_group_name_H-M   'P 1'
#
loop_
_entity.id
_entity.type
_entity.pdbx_description
1 polymer ?
#
loop_
_entity_poly.entity_id
_entity_poly.type
_entity_poly.pdbx_seq_one_letter_code
_entity_poly.pdbx_strand_id
1 'polypeptide(L)'
;MSQYTAYVAYNNAQDIVWIEKDQKGSLNLKKESANPEVTEGNSCYSREGAIYGVYKEQACTTKVADLTTDAQGNSNTVEVDAGTYYVKETKAPKGFVLDKQVHPVTVTAGKTAVLKVKDLPQLDPVGVLLGKIDKETNQNKPQGSASLEGAEFTVKYYKTEPTGTQDPAEQGKVAERQWIFRTNEKGQCKLNQDHLVSGDEFYLTPTGATTFPLGVVTVQETKAPEGYIINPEIFVIPITSNNDGSEFIYTYNEPKIPETLLTLDIVKVLKGKDTPISGVVFTHTDSKGNQEEVTTDEKGQVVLKGLTRGTHTIQEKSVPDGYTKNPGVLKFSVDENNKITL
;
A
#
# COMPACT_ATOMS: atom_id res chain seq x y z
N MET A 1 -8.85 9.55 55.75
CA MET A 1 -8.56 10.32 57.03
C MET A 1 -7.16 10.85 56.91
N SER A 2 -7.05 12.19 56.83
CA SER A 2 -5.73 12.88 56.84
C SER A 2 -5.12 12.73 58.23
N GLN A 3 -3.96 12.10 58.34
CA GLN A 3 -3.19 12.09 59.58
C GLN A 3 -2.42 13.41 59.68
N TYR A 4 -2.87 14.29 60.56
CA TYR A 4 -2.13 15.48 60.95
C TYR A 4 -1.16 15.11 62.07
N THR A 5 0.13 15.39 61.86
CA THR A 5 1.14 15.27 62.94
C THR A 5 1.49 16.68 63.38
N ALA A 6 1.08 17.03 64.60
CA ALA A 6 1.47 18.28 65.25
C ALA A 6 2.78 18.09 66.00
N TYR A 7 3.79 18.93 65.76
CA TYR A 7 4.99 19.01 66.57
C TYR A 7 4.90 20.26 67.44
N VAL A 8 4.96 20.06 68.74
CA VAL A 8 5.09 21.18 69.69
C VAL A 8 6.56 21.39 69.94
N ALA A 9 7.15 22.46 69.37
CA ALA A 9 8.48 22.91 69.73
C ALA A 9 8.38 23.84 70.92
N TYR A 10 8.89 23.42 72.09
CA TYR A 10 9.05 24.29 73.24
C TYR A 10 10.15 25.29 72.97
N ASN A 11 9.81 26.47 72.54
CA ASN A 11 10.64 27.65 72.55
C ASN A 11 10.01 28.63 73.57
N ASN A 12 10.77 29.42 74.30
CA ASN A 12 10.28 30.35 75.32
C ASN A 12 9.27 31.44 74.87
N ALA A 13 8.73 31.31 73.66
CA ALA A 13 7.59 32.04 73.13
C ALA A 13 6.48 31.01 72.84
N GLN A 14 5.32 31.23 73.38
CA GLN A 14 4.15 30.31 73.35
C GLN A 14 3.56 30.08 71.95
N ASP A 15 4.40 29.83 70.92
CA ASP A 15 3.93 29.62 69.57
C ASP A 15 3.71 28.10 69.26
N ILE A 16 2.50 27.71 68.88
CA ILE A 16 2.18 26.40 68.35
C ILE A 16 2.32 26.47 66.85
N VAL A 17 3.31 25.77 66.28
CA VAL A 17 3.48 25.66 64.82
C VAL A 17 2.77 24.40 64.34
N TRP A 18 1.73 24.56 63.53
CA TRP A 18 1.11 23.49 62.83
C TRP A 18 1.85 23.28 61.50
N ILE A 19 2.38 22.06 61.29
CA ILE A 19 2.99 21.69 60.04
C ILE A 19 2.02 20.82 59.28
N GLU A 20 1.43 21.32 58.20
CA GLU A 20 0.65 20.53 57.29
C GLU A 20 1.60 19.78 56.34
N LYS A 21 1.33 18.46 56.20
CA LYS A 21 2.08 17.67 55.26
C LYS A 21 1.57 17.97 53.83
N ASP A 22 2.49 18.14 52.90
CA ASP A 22 2.15 18.29 51.51
C ASP A 22 1.27 17.14 51.07
N GLN A 23 0.10 17.47 50.48
CA GLN A 23 -0.89 16.51 49.99
C GLN A 23 -0.71 16.23 48.52
N LYS A 24 0.32 16.80 47.89
CA LYS A 24 0.56 16.65 46.45
C LYS A 24 1.40 15.43 46.11
N GLY A 25 1.13 14.86 44.94
CA GLY A 25 1.94 13.89 44.26
C GLY A 25 2.12 14.28 42.80
N SER A 26 2.86 13.48 42.09
CA SER A 26 3.12 13.70 40.65
C SER A 26 2.46 12.66 39.80
N LEU A 27 2.10 13.04 38.58
CA LEU A 27 1.55 12.15 37.54
C LEU A 27 2.27 12.38 36.24
N ASN A 28 2.67 11.29 35.60
CA ASN A 28 3.13 11.28 34.20
C ASN A 28 2.63 10.04 33.46
N LEU A 29 2.96 9.95 32.16
CA LEU A 29 2.49 8.89 31.29
C LEU A 29 3.66 8.33 30.45
N LYS A 30 3.61 7.02 30.19
CA LYS A 30 4.45 6.32 29.23
C LYS A 30 3.58 5.74 28.12
N LYS A 31 3.74 6.23 26.88
CA LYS A 31 3.04 5.75 25.70
C LYS A 31 3.91 4.78 24.91
N GLU A 32 3.35 3.66 24.54
CA GLU A 32 3.97 2.63 23.70
C GLU A 32 3.10 2.34 22.47
N SER A 33 3.68 1.71 21.45
CA SER A 33 2.90 1.14 20.34
C SER A 33 2.30 -0.20 20.75
N ALA A 34 1.04 -0.44 20.37
CA ALA A 34 0.40 -1.75 20.50
C ALA A 34 0.93 -2.75 19.46
N ASN A 35 1.54 -2.25 18.37
CA ASN A 35 2.17 -3.08 17.33
C ASN A 35 3.56 -2.52 16.98
N PRO A 36 4.62 -2.87 17.76
CA PRO A 36 5.98 -2.40 17.51
C PRO A 36 6.54 -2.85 16.16
N GLU A 37 6.17 -4.04 15.66
CA GLU A 37 6.61 -4.55 14.36
C GLU A 37 6.27 -3.60 13.21
N VAL A 38 5.11 -2.95 13.28
CA VAL A 38 4.66 -1.97 12.29
C VAL A 38 5.35 -0.62 12.48
N THR A 39 5.52 -0.18 13.73
CA THR A 39 5.88 1.21 14.04
C THR A 39 7.36 1.44 14.28
N GLU A 40 8.11 0.45 14.76
CA GLU A 40 9.55 0.61 15.00
C GLU A 40 10.32 0.71 13.68
N GLY A 41 11.23 1.68 13.61
CA GLY A 41 11.99 1.99 12.41
C GLY A 41 11.17 2.61 11.26
N ASN A 42 9.88 2.90 11.49
CA ASN A 42 9.00 3.51 10.51
C ASN A 42 8.78 5.00 10.82
N SER A 43 9.35 5.88 10.00
CA SER A 43 9.28 7.34 10.18
C SER A 43 7.87 7.93 10.00
N CYS A 44 6.93 7.15 9.46
CA CYS A 44 5.53 7.56 9.32
C CYS A 44 4.78 7.57 10.66
N TYR A 45 5.33 6.96 11.70
CA TYR A 45 4.76 6.91 13.05
C TYR A 45 5.65 7.67 14.03
N SER A 46 5.03 8.43 14.93
CA SER A 46 5.74 9.12 16.02
C SER A 46 4.94 9.03 17.30
N ARG A 47 5.58 8.77 18.42
CA ARG A 47 4.95 8.84 19.74
C ARG A 47 4.92 10.26 20.30
N GLU A 48 5.58 11.20 19.63
CA GLU A 48 5.67 12.60 20.03
C GLU A 48 4.35 13.34 19.75
N GLY A 49 3.97 14.21 20.69
CA GLY A 49 2.86 15.14 20.52
C GLY A 49 1.48 14.56 20.80
N ALA A 50 1.38 13.36 21.39
CA ALA A 50 0.12 12.91 21.99
C ALA A 50 -0.25 13.82 23.17
N ILE A 51 -1.51 14.17 23.32
CA ILE A 51 -2.02 15.00 24.43
C ILE A 51 -3.08 14.22 25.19
N TYR A 52 -2.85 14.08 26.49
CA TYR A 52 -3.80 13.45 27.43
C TYR A 52 -4.26 14.49 28.44
N GLY A 53 -5.57 14.75 28.49
CA GLY A 53 -6.18 15.55 29.55
C GLY A 53 -6.27 14.76 30.86
N VAL A 54 -5.94 15.38 31.97
CA VAL A 54 -6.12 14.85 33.35
C VAL A 54 -7.34 15.51 33.95
N TYR A 55 -8.30 14.72 34.44
CA TYR A 55 -9.60 15.16 34.91
C TYR A 55 -9.89 14.68 36.32
N LYS A 56 -10.74 15.42 37.06
CA LYS A 56 -11.16 15.05 38.42
C LYS A 56 -12.21 13.94 38.45
N GLU A 57 -13.00 13.79 37.39
CA GLU A 57 -14.10 12.83 37.32
C GLU A 57 -14.10 12.04 36.00
N GLN A 58 -14.74 10.87 36.00
CA GLN A 58 -14.78 9.96 34.85
C GLN A 58 -15.46 10.55 33.62
N ALA A 59 -16.38 11.53 33.82
CA ALA A 59 -17.03 12.23 32.71
C ALA A 59 -16.09 13.17 31.93
N CYS A 60 -14.86 13.40 32.44
CA CYS A 60 -13.83 14.23 31.82
C CYS A 60 -14.29 15.65 31.51
N THR A 61 -15.03 16.29 32.45
CA THR A 61 -15.53 17.67 32.31
C THR A 61 -14.63 18.70 33.00
N THR A 62 -14.02 18.34 34.16
CA THR A 62 -13.16 19.23 34.92
C THR A 62 -11.68 18.87 34.72
N LYS A 63 -11.07 19.49 33.71
CA LYS A 63 -9.66 19.29 33.40
C LYS A 63 -8.75 20.04 34.39
N VAL A 64 -7.70 19.36 34.88
CA VAL A 64 -6.72 19.92 35.81
C VAL A 64 -5.35 20.11 35.21
N ALA A 65 -4.99 19.30 34.19
CA ALA A 65 -3.70 19.38 33.53
C ALA A 65 -3.72 18.71 32.15
N ASP A 66 -2.68 18.92 31.36
CA ASP A 66 -2.37 18.15 30.16
C ASP A 66 -1.02 17.44 30.31
N LEU A 67 -0.96 16.19 29.82
CA LEU A 67 0.25 15.42 29.64
C LEU A 67 0.55 15.36 28.13
N THR A 68 1.75 15.81 27.74
CA THR A 68 2.18 15.79 26.33
C THR A 68 3.41 14.90 26.19
N THR A 69 3.40 13.99 25.22
CA THR A 69 4.49 13.01 25.02
C THR A 69 5.62 13.55 24.15
N ASP A 70 6.84 13.12 24.49
CA ASP A 70 8.06 13.29 23.69
C ASP A 70 8.21 12.16 22.63
N ALA A 71 9.28 12.20 21.84
CA ALA A 71 9.58 11.20 20.81
C ALA A 71 9.79 9.79 21.37
N GLN A 72 10.18 9.66 22.63
CA GLN A 72 10.32 8.39 23.34
C GLN A 72 9.00 7.91 23.93
N GLY A 73 7.95 8.72 23.85
CA GLY A 73 6.63 8.43 24.40
C GLY A 73 6.49 8.71 25.91
N ASN A 74 7.43 9.43 26.52
CA ASN A 74 7.28 9.89 27.91
C ASN A 74 6.59 11.24 27.92
N SER A 75 5.64 11.45 28.85
CA SER A 75 5.03 12.77 29.00
C SER A 75 5.84 13.66 29.96
N ASN A 76 5.52 14.97 29.92
CA ASN A 76 5.83 15.85 31.05
C ASN A 76 5.20 15.31 32.34
N THR A 77 5.72 15.73 33.47
CA THR A 77 5.19 15.44 34.81
C THR A 77 4.35 16.60 35.31
N VAL A 78 3.16 16.33 35.82
CA VAL A 78 2.30 17.32 36.45
C VAL A 78 2.14 17.01 37.94
N GLU A 79 2.08 18.07 38.76
CA GLU A 79 1.86 18.00 40.19
C GLU A 79 0.38 18.25 40.49
N VAL A 80 -0.25 17.34 41.22
CA VAL A 80 -1.67 17.39 41.56
C VAL A 80 -1.88 16.92 43.01
N ASP A 81 -2.99 17.27 43.61
CA ASP A 81 -3.37 16.77 44.93
C ASP A 81 -3.47 15.25 44.97
N ALA A 82 -3.22 14.63 46.11
CA ALA A 82 -3.43 13.20 46.26
C ALA A 82 -4.90 12.85 46.07
N GLY A 83 -5.18 11.86 45.19
CA GLY A 83 -6.54 11.49 44.84
C GLY A 83 -6.61 10.61 43.60
N THR A 84 -7.82 10.33 43.14
CA THR A 84 -8.06 9.59 41.90
C THR A 84 -8.36 10.58 40.78
N TYR A 85 -7.67 10.41 39.66
CA TYR A 85 -7.82 11.17 38.44
C TYR A 85 -8.20 10.25 37.27
N TYR A 86 -8.73 10.84 36.21
CA TYR A 86 -9.12 10.18 35.00
C TYR A 86 -8.36 10.81 33.84
N VAL A 87 -7.61 9.98 33.10
CA VAL A 87 -6.74 10.42 32.02
C VAL A 87 -7.33 9.93 30.69
N LYS A 88 -7.50 10.86 29.75
CA LYS A 88 -8.09 10.58 28.43
C LYS A 88 -7.26 11.24 27.35
N GLU A 89 -6.99 10.51 26.28
CA GLU A 89 -6.34 11.10 25.11
C GLU A 89 -7.28 12.07 24.41
N THR A 90 -6.78 13.26 24.13
CA THR A 90 -7.49 14.34 23.43
C THR A 90 -6.91 14.63 22.05
N LYS A 91 -5.67 14.19 21.81
CA LYS A 91 -4.99 14.26 20.52
C LYS A 91 -4.05 13.07 20.38
N ALA A 92 -4.29 12.26 19.36
CA ALA A 92 -3.38 11.18 18.98
C ALA A 92 -2.08 11.75 18.36
N PRO A 93 -0.94 11.09 18.50
CA PRO A 93 0.27 11.46 17.80
C PRO A 93 0.23 10.95 16.35
N LYS A 94 1.20 11.36 15.53
CA LYS A 94 1.29 11.03 14.12
C LYS A 94 1.21 9.53 13.87
N GLY A 95 0.26 9.11 13.02
CA GLY A 95 0.10 7.75 12.55
C GLY A 95 -0.60 6.79 13.54
N PHE A 96 -1.05 7.27 14.69
CA PHE A 96 -1.76 6.45 15.67
C PHE A 96 -3.25 6.75 15.74
N VAL A 97 -4.00 5.75 16.17
CA VAL A 97 -5.42 5.83 16.46
C VAL A 97 -5.63 6.56 17.78
N LEU A 98 -6.63 7.44 17.86
CA LEU A 98 -6.99 8.11 19.11
C LEU A 98 -7.53 7.09 20.12
N ASP A 99 -6.89 6.99 21.29
CA ASP A 99 -7.41 6.19 22.40
C ASP A 99 -8.61 6.87 23.06
N LYS A 100 -9.78 6.30 22.86
CA LYS A 100 -11.04 6.81 23.44
C LYS A 100 -11.27 6.36 24.88
N GLN A 101 -10.40 5.49 25.41
CA GLN A 101 -10.52 4.96 26.77
C GLN A 101 -10.22 6.05 27.81
N VAL A 102 -10.94 5.99 28.92
CA VAL A 102 -10.69 6.80 30.10
C VAL A 102 -9.95 5.95 31.12
N HIS A 103 -8.73 6.34 31.49
CA HIS A 103 -7.86 5.59 32.37
C HIS A 103 -7.90 6.17 33.78
N PRO A 104 -8.39 5.43 34.81
CA PRO A 104 -8.32 5.88 36.19
C PRO A 104 -6.90 5.72 36.72
N VAL A 105 -6.38 6.76 37.42
CA VAL A 105 -5.06 6.81 38.04
C VAL A 105 -5.14 7.35 39.45
N THR A 106 -4.56 6.65 40.42
CA THR A 106 -4.46 7.12 41.81
C THR A 106 -3.11 7.75 42.06
N VAL A 107 -3.12 9.02 42.44
CA VAL A 107 -1.94 9.79 42.84
C VAL A 107 -1.83 9.78 44.37
N THR A 108 -0.67 9.38 44.88
CA THR A 108 -0.35 9.35 46.32
C THR A 108 0.57 10.47 46.67
N ALA A 109 0.36 11.16 47.82
CA ALA A 109 1.20 12.22 48.28
C ALA A 109 2.69 11.83 48.35
N GLY A 110 3.55 12.68 47.82
CA GLY A 110 5.01 12.51 47.76
C GLY A 110 5.49 11.40 46.84
N LYS A 111 4.61 10.85 45.96
CA LYS A 111 4.99 9.82 44.97
C LYS A 111 4.59 10.22 43.55
N THR A 112 5.29 9.64 42.58
CA THR A 112 4.95 9.77 41.15
C THR A 112 4.13 8.56 40.71
N ALA A 113 2.93 8.81 40.21
CA ALA A 113 2.13 7.82 39.50
C ALA A 113 2.50 7.84 38.00
N VAL A 114 2.73 6.67 37.43
CA VAL A 114 3.07 6.52 35.99
C VAL A 114 1.95 5.72 35.31
N LEU A 115 1.19 6.37 34.44
CA LEU A 115 0.21 5.69 33.58
C LEU A 115 0.91 5.10 32.36
N LYS A 116 0.72 3.82 32.09
CA LYS A 116 1.21 3.17 30.85
C LYS A 116 0.04 2.95 29.90
N VAL A 117 0.18 3.40 28.66
CA VAL A 117 -0.83 3.25 27.59
C VAL A 117 -0.20 2.67 26.34
N LYS A 118 -1.02 1.98 25.54
CA LYS A 118 -0.60 1.42 24.24
C LYS A 118 -1.64 1.79 23.19
N ASP A 119 -1.20 2.48 22.15
CA ASP A 119 -2.06 2.88 21.06
C ASP A 119 -1.85 1.99 19.82
N LEU A 120 -2.94 1.77 19.12
CA LEU A 120 -2.93 1.08 17.83
C LEU A 120 -2.35 1.98 16.74
N PRO A 121 -1.49 1.47 15.84
CA PRO A 121 -1.11 2.21 14.65
C PRO A 121 -2.29 2.32 13.68
N GLN A 122 -2.38 3.42 12.95
CA GLN A 122 -3.27 3.52 11.79
C GLN A 122 -2.81 2.58 10.69
N LEU A 123 -3.77 1.92 10.03
CA LEU A 123 -3.54 0.95 8.97
C LEU A 123 -4.48 1.26 7.79
N ASP A 124 -4.07 0.87 6.57
CA ASP A 124 -4.88 0.98 5.35
C ASP A 124 -5.34 -0.41 4.90
N PRO A 125 -6.59 -0.81 5.16
CA PRO A 125 -7.14 -2.08 4.68
C PRO A 125 -7.27 -2.07 3.15
N VAL A 126 -6.58 -2.96 2.46
CA VAL A 126 -6.55 -3.04 1.01
C VAL A 126 -7.22 -4.33 0.53
N GLY A 127 -8.33 -4.19 -0.19
CA GLY A 127 -9.03 -5.32 -0.82
C GLY A 127 -8.50 -5.62 -2.21
N VAL A 128 -8.54 -4.63 -3.11
CA VAL A 128 -8.00 -4.73 -4.48
C VAL A 128 -6.62 -4.09 -4.52
N LEU A 129 -5.62 -4.87 -4.94
CA LEU A 129 -4.23 -4.42 -4.99
C LEU A 129 -3.93 -3.66 -6.28
N LEU A 130 -4.39 -4.18 -7.42
CA LEU A 130 -4.22 -3.56 -8.74
C LEU A 130 -5.24 -4.09 -9.74
N GLY A 131 -5.46 -3.33 -10.81
CA GLY A 131 -6.23 -3.73 -11.98
C GLY A 131 -5.45 -3.47 -13.27
N LYS A 132 -5.59 -4.37 -14.25
CA LYS A 132 -5.03 -4.20 -15.59
C LYS A 132 -6.08 -3.66 -16.54
N ILE A 133 -5.65 -2.82 -17.48
CA ILE A 133 -6.47 -2.31 -18.57
C ILE A 133 -5.73 -2.45 -19.90
N ASP A 134 -6.44 -2.70 -20.96
CA ASP A 134 -5.90 -2.60 -22.31
C ASP A 134 -5.65 -1.13 -22.65
N LYS A 135 -4.43 -0.80 -23.10
CA LYS A 135 -4.00 0.58 -23.34
C LYS A 135 -4.73 1.27 -24.49
N GLU A 136 -5.10 0.52 -25.53
CA GLU A 136 -5.77 1.11 -26.70
C GLU A 136 -7.24 1.41 -26.38
N THR A 137 -7.93 0.53 -25.65
CA THR A 137 -9.36 0.66 -25.35
C THR A 137 -9.63 1.35 -24.03
N ASN A 138 -8.63 1.43 -23.14
CA ASN A 138 -8.74 1.89 -21.75
C ASN A 138 -9.78 1.10 -20.95
N GLN A 139 -9.98 -0.17 -21.29
CA GLN A 139 -10.95 -1.06 -20.65
C GLN A 139 -10.28 -2.28 -20.02
N ASN A 140 -10.90 -2.83 -19.00
CA ASN A 140 -10.55 -4.12 -18.43
C ASN A 140 -11.14 -5.26 -19.31
N LYS A 141 -10.73 -5.28 -20.57
CA LYS A 141 -11.14 -6.28 -21.55
C LYS A 141 -10.02 -6.49 -22.56
N PRO A 142 -9.50 -7.72 -22.69
CA PRO A 142 -8.45 -8.00 -23.66
C PRO A 142 -9.00 -7.94 -25.09
N GLN A 143 -8.10 -7.73 -26.06
CA GLN A 143 -8.41 -7.73 -27.49
C GLN A 143 -7.96 -9.05 -28.15
N GLY A 144 -8.70 -9.52 -29.15
CA GLY A 144 -8.36 -10.73 -29.89
C GLY A 144 -8.22 -11.95 -28.99
N SER A 145 -7.14 -12.70 -29.15
CA SER A 145 -6.81 -13.89 -28.34
C SER A 145 -5.97 -13.59 -27.10
N ALA A 146 -5.67 -12.31 -26.81
CA ALA A 146 -4.93 -11.90 -25.63
C ALA A 146 -5.71 -12.14 -24.32
N SER A 147 -5.01 -12.19 -23.20
CA SER A 147 -5.58 -12.34 -21.86
C SER A 147 -4.98 -11.34 -20.89
N LEU A 148 -5.74 -10.84 -19.93
CA LEU A 148 -5.22 -10.06 -18.79
C LEU A 148 -4.90 -10.95 -17.59
N GLU A 149 -5.18 -12.25 -17.67
CA GLU A 149 -4.87 -13.24 -16.66
C GLU A 149 -3.40 -13.68 -16.71
N GLY A 150 -2.85 -14.02 -15.55
CA GLY A 150 -1.52 -14.62 -15.46
C GLY A 150 -0.35 -13.64 -15.48
N ALA A 151 -0.61 -12.33 -15.49
CA ALA A 151 0.44 -11.34 -15.27
C ALA A 151 0.95 -11.43 -13.83
N GLU A 152 2.26 -11.30 -13.63
CA GLU A 152 2.87 -11.31 -12.31
C GLU A 152 3.45 -9.94 -11.96
N PHE A 153 3.25 -9.55 -10.70
CA PHE A 153 3.68 -8.28 -10.16
C PHE A 153 4.51 -8.48 -8.90
N THR A 154 5.68 -7.85 -8.87
CA THR A 154 6.44 -7.68 -7.62
C THR A 154 5.88 -6.46 -6.90
N VAL A 155 5.41 -6.69 -5.67
CA VAL A 155 4.91 -5.66 -4.75
C VAL A 155 5.85 -5.56 -3.59
N LYS A 156 6.32 -4.34 -3.27
CA LYS A 156 7.23 -4.08 -2.16
C LYS A 156 6.65 -3.03 -1.23
N TYR A 157 6.86 -3.21 0.07
CA TYR A 157 6.50 -2.23 1.07
C TYR A 157 7.75 -1.68 1.76
N TYR A 158 7.77 -0.35 1.99
CA TYR A 158 8.87 0.38 2.60
C TYR A 158 8.40 1.18 3.82
N LYS A 159 9.09 1.02 4.95
CA LYS A 159 8.89 1.82 6.18
C LYS A 159 9.52 3.20 6.05
N THR A 160 9.02 4.03 5.15
CA THR A 160 9.58 5.37 4.88
C THR A 160 8.50 6.37 4.54
N GLU A 161 8.74 7.65 4.86
CA GLU A 161 7.90 8.74 4.38
C GLU A 161 7.89 8.78 2.85
N PRO A 162 6.70 9.00 2.24
CA PRO A 162 6.61 9.20 0.81
C PRO A 162 7.34 10.49 0.38
N THR A 163 8.14 10.38 -0.70
CA THR A 163 8.81 11.52 -1.34
C THR A 163 8.26 11.73 -2.76
N GLY A 164 6.97 12.05 -2.85
CA GLY A 164 6.26 12.15 -4.12
C GLY A 164 6.08 10.78 -4.79
N THR A 165 6.41 10.70 -6.09
CA THR A 165 6.28 9.48 -6.91
C THR A 165 7.61 8.74 -7.11
N GLN A 166 8.63 9.08 -6.34
CA GLN A 166 9.96 8.51 -6.48
C GLN A 166 10.02 7.11 -5.83
N ASP A 167 10.58 6.13 -6.54
CA ASP A 167 10.78 4.79 -5.99
C ASP A 167 11.77 4.85 -4.81
N PRO A 168 11.38 4.37 -3.61
CA PRO A 168 12.29 4.34 -2.47
C PRO A 168 13.58 3.54 -2.73
N ALA A 169 13.56 2.53 -3.60
CA ALA A 169 14.75 1.78 -3.96
C ALA A 169 15.83 2.64 -4.66
N GLU A 170 15.42 3.61 -5.49
CA GLU A 170 16.34 4.56 -6.12
C GLU A 170 17.02 5.50 -5.11
N GLN A 171 16.40 5.65 -3.93
CA GLN A 171 16.95 6.40 -2.78
C GLN A 171 17.79 5.52 -1.84
N GLY A 172 18.07 4.28 -2.24
CA GLY A 172 18.83 3.32 -1.41
C GLY A 172 18.04 2.72 -0.25
N LYS A 173 16.71 2.86 -0.23
CA LYS A 173 15.87 2.21 0.78
C LYS A 173 15.71 0.74 0.48
N VAL A 174 15.68 -0.09 1.52
CA VAL A 174 15.43 -1.52 1.42
C VAL A 174 13.97 -1.78 1.73
N ALA A 175 13.34 -2.64 0.94
CA ALA A 175 11.98 -3.08 1.19
C ALA A 175 11.92 -3.87 2.51
N GLU A 176 10.94 -3.58 3.34
CA GLU A 176 10.66 -4.34 4.58
C GLU A 176 10.01 -5.68 4.28
N ARG A 177 9.10 -5.70 3.29
CA ARG A 177 8.42 -6.89 2.80
C ARG A 177 8.25 -6.85 1.30
N GLN A 178 8.20 -8.05 0.69
CA GLN A 178 8.02 -8.23 -0.74
C GLN A 178 7.11 -9.41 -1.04
N TRP A 179 6.28 -9.27 -2.06
CA TRP A 179 5.37 -10.31 -2.55
C TRP A 179 5.37 -10.36 -4.08
N ILE A 180 5.02 -11.51 -4.62
CA ILE A 180 4.68 -11.70 -6.04
C ILE A 180 3.23 -12.11 -6.12
N PHE A 181 2.42 -11.32 -6.84
CA PHE A 181 1.01 -11.57 -7.06
C PHE A 181 0.75 -11.89 -8.53
N ARG A 182 -0.34 -12.63 -8.77
CA ARG A 182 -0.79 -12.97 -10.14
C ARG A 182 -2.21 -12.51 -10.36
N THR A 183 -2.48 -11.95 -11.58
CA THR A 183 -3.81 -11.51 -11.99
C THR A 183 -4.73 -12.68 -12.31
N ASN A 184 -6.02 -12.51 -12.01
CA ASN A 184 -7.10 -13.42 -12.42
C ASN A 184 -7.59 -13.10 -13.84
N GLU A 185 -8.63 -13.84 -14.30
CA GLU A 185 -9.30 -13.66 -15.60
C GLU A 185 -9.78 -12.23 -15.86
N LYS A 186 -10.08 -11.46 -14.81
CA LYS A 186 -10.49 -10.05 -14.91
C LYS A 186 -9.29 -9.09 -14.88
N GLY A 187 -8.06 -9.58 -14.96
CA GLY A 187 -6.88 -8.75 -14.87
C GLY A 187 -6.70 -8.06 -13.50
N GLN A 188 -7.26 -8.60 -12.42
CA GLN A 188 -7.20 -8.04 -11.08
C GLN A 188 -6.36 -8.88 -10.15
N CYS A 189 -5.64 -8.23 -9.24
CA CYS A 189 -5.07 -8.83 -8.04
C CYS A 189 -5.75 -8.30 -6.79
N LYS A 190 -5.89 -9.16 -5.78
CA LYS A 190 -6.29 -8.78 -4.42
C LYS A 190 -5.13 -9.04 -3.47
N LEU A 191 -5.08 -8.30 -2.38
CA LEU A 191 -4.11 -8.51 -1.31
C LEU A 191 -4.57 -9.71 -0.44
N ASN A 192 -4.46 -10.92 -0.98
CA ASN A 192 -4.87 -12.16 -0.32
C ASN A 192 -4.09 -13.37 -0.82
N GLN A 193 -4.29 -14.52 -0.19
CA GLN A 193 -3.60 -15.78 -0.54
C GLN A 193 -3.98 -16.33 -1.92
N ASP A 194 -5.19 -16.07 -2.43
CA ASP A 194 -5.64 -16.61 -3.71
C ASP A 194 -4.84 -16.05 -4.89
N HIS A 195 -4.34 -14.82 -4.75
CA HIS A 195 -3.54 -14.14 -5.76
C HIS A 195 -2.02 -14.18 -5.47
N LEU A 196 -1.62 -14.62 -4.28
CA LEU A 196 -0.21 -14.69 -3.89
C LEU A 196 0.48 -15.85 -4.58
N VAL A 197 1.58 -15.58 -5.30
CA VAL A 197 2.48 -16.59 -5.86
C VAL A 197 3.56 -16.95 -4.85
N SER A 198 4.18 -15.96 -4.25
CA SER A 198 5.20 -16.10 -3.20
C SER A 198 5.43 -14.77 -2.50
N GLY A 199 6.05 -14.79 -1.32
CA GLY A 199 6.46 -13.60 -0.60
C GLY A 199 6.34 -13.73 0.91
N ASP A 200 6.45 -12.60 1.58
CA ASP A 200 6.40 -12.47 3.03
C ASP A 200 4.96 -12.61 3.57
N GLU A 201 4.82 -12.71 4.88
CA GLU A 201 3.50 -12.67 5.54
C GLU A 201 2.81 -11.33 5.31
N PHE A 202 1.47 -11.32 5.27
CA PHE A 202 0.71 -10.07 5.18
C PHE A 202 0.70 -9.33 6.52
N TYR A 203 0.61 -8.00 6.45
CA TYR A 203 0.15 -7.23 7.60
C TYR A 203 -1.34 -7.42 7.76
N LEU A 204 -1.78 -7.55 9.01
CA LEU A 204 -3.19 -7.77 9.35
C LEU A 204 -3.69 -6.68 10.29
N THR A 205 -4.95 -6.30 10.11
CA THR A 205 -5.68 -5.51 11.10
C THR A 205 -5.95 -6.34 12.36
N PRO A 206 -6.35 -5.75 13.49
CA PRO A 206 -6.77 -6.49 14.67
C PRO A 206 -7.91 -7.51 14.42
N THR A 207 -8.69 -7.30 13.36
CA THR A 207 -9.79 -8.20 12.94
C THR A 207 -9.36 -9.25 11.92
N GLY A 208 -8.08 -9.29 11.52
CA GLY A 208 -7.52 -10.27 10.60
C GLY A 208 -7.67 -9.92 9.12
N ALA A 209 -8.12 -8.72 8.75
CA ALA A 209 -8.14 -8.28 7.36
C ALA A 209 -6.72 -7.87 6.90
N THR A 210 -6.39 -8.16 5.64
CA THR A 210 -5.12 -7.74 5.04
C THR A 210 -5.03 -6.23 4.91
N THR A 211 -3.85 -5.67 5.17
CA THR A 211 -3.65 -4.23 5.26
C THR A 211 -2.22 -3.85 4.89
N PHE A 212 -2.01 -2.56 4.61
CA PHE A 212 -0.68 -1.97 4.64
C PHE A 212 -0.55 -0.98 5.80
N PRO A 213 0.62 -0.95 6.48
CA PRO A 213 0.98 0.16 7.37
C PRO A 213 1.25 1.44 6.58
N LEU A 214 1.35 2.58 7.29
CA LEU A 214 1.85 3.83 6.70
C LEU A 214 3.24 3.63 6.11
N GLY A 215 3.48 4.22 4.94
CA GLY A 215 4.74 4.06 4.22
C GLY A 215 4.55 4.20 2.71
N VAL A 216 5.33 3.44 1.96
CA VAL A 216 5.25 3.42 0.50
C VAL A 216 5.12 1.98 0.00
N VAL A 217 4.18 1.76 -0.90
CA VAL A 217 4.08 0.52 -1.67
C VAL A 217 4.53 0.78 -3.11
N THR A 218 5.35 -0.11 -3.66
CA THR A 218 5.67 -0.11 -5.09
C THR A 218 5.11 -1.36 -5.75
N VAL A 219 4.61 -1.19 -6.98
CA VAL A 219 4.05 -2.26 -7.80
C VAL A 219 4.74 -2.22 -9.15
N GLN A 220 5.37 -3.34 -9.55
CA GLN A 220 6.06 -3.48 -10.83
C GLN A 220 5.66 -4.79 -11.50
N GLU A 221 5.31 -4.73 -12.79
CA GLU A 221 5.11 -5.94 -13.57
C GLU A 221 6.44 -6.67 -13.80
N THR A 222 6.47 -7.97 -13.53
CA THR A 222 7.65 -8.84 -13.70
C THR A 222 7.41 -9.94 -14.73
N LYS A 223 6.13 -10.17 -15.10
CA LYS A 223 5.75 -11.09 -16.16
C LYS A 223 4.47 -10.57 -16.82
N ALA A 224 4.54 -10.28 -18.12
CA ALA A 224 3.37 -9.87 -18.88
C ALA A 224 2.37 -11.03 -19.08
N PRO A 225 1.08 -10.74 -19.20
CA PRO A 225 0.10 -11.75 -19.57
C PRO A 225 0.21 -12.10 -21.05
N GLU A 226 -0.48 -13.19 -21.46
CA GLU A 226 -0.43 -13.65 -22.83
C GLU A 226 -0.98 -12.62 -23.82
N GLY A 227 -0.24 -12.33 -24.88
CA GLY A 227 -0.63 -11.38 -25.92
C GLY A 227 -0.32 -9.92 -25.63
N TYR A 228 0.38 -9.62 -24.54
CA TYR A 228 0.80 -8.27 -24.18
C TYR A 228 2.32 -8.17 -23.97
N ILE A 229 2.84 -6.96 -24.05
CA ILE A 229 4.25 -6.62 -23.77
C ILE A 229 4.34 -6.16 -22.31
N ILE A 230 5.40 -6.58 -21.62
CA ILE A 230 5.65 -6.17 -20.22
C ILE A 230 5.67 -4.65 -20.07
N ASN A 231 4.96 -4.16 -19.06
CA ASN A 231 5.01 -2.75 -18.68
C ASN A 231 6.17 -2.53 -17.68
N PRO A 232 7.22 -1.78 -18.07
CA PRO A 232 8.39 -1.59 -17.22
C PRO A 232 8.17 -0.56 -16.09
N GLU A 233 7.04 0.12 -16.06
CA GLU A 233 6.75 1.20 -15.12
C GLU A 233 6.65 0.67 -13.67
N ILE A 234 7.21 1.44 -12.73
CA ILE A 234 7.05 1.21 -11.29
C ILE A 234 6.00 2.17 -10.77
N PHE A 235 4.89 1.65 -10.27
CA PHE A 235 3.84 2.43 -9.64
C PHE A 235 4.16 2.62 -8.16
N VAL A 236 4.31 3.87 -7.75
CA VAL A 236 4.64 4.25 -6.36
C VAL A 236 3.38 4.77 -5.68
N ILE A 237 2.95 4.09 -4.62
CA ILE A 237 1.69 4.35 -3.93
C ILE A 237 1.99 4.74 -2.48
N PRO A 238 1.81 6.03 -2.12
CA PRO A 238 1.96 6.49 -0.76
C PRO A 238 0.79 6.04 0.11
N ILE A 239 1.09 5.61 1.34
CA ILE A 239 0.11 5.31 2.38
C ILE A 239 0.36 6.28 3.52
N THR A 240 -0.53 7.26 3.67
CA THR A 240 -0.32 8.43 4.53
C THR A 240 -1.42 8.56 5.57
N SER A 241 -1.05 9.04 6.77
CA SER A 241 -2.01 9.42 7.79
C SER A 241 -2.70 10.74 7.45
N ASN A 242 -4.00 10.83 7.70
CA ASN A 242 -4.75 12.09 7.73
C ASN A 242 -4.65 12.81 9.09
N ASN A 243 -3.98 12.20 10.09
CA ASN A 243 -3.75 12.72 11.44
C ASN A 243 -5.03 13.08 12.21
N ASP A 244 -6.15 12.45 11.90
CA ASP A 244 -7.44 12.64 12.58
C ASP A 244 -7.69 11.63 13.71
N GLY A 245 -6.75 10.69 13.92
CA GLY A 245 -6.86 9.64 14.92
C GLY A 245 -7.89 8.55 14.59
N SER A 246 -8.33 8.46 13.33
CA SER A 246 -9.22 7.38 12.86
C SER A 246 -8.53 6.01 12.94
N GLU A 247 -9.32 4.94 13.11
CA GLU A 247 -8.81 3.58 13.21
C GLU A 247 -8.21 3.09 11.90
N PHE A 248 -8.87 3.38 10.79
CA PHE A 248 -8.41 3.04 9.44
C PHE A 248 -8.28 4.29 8.59
N ILE A 249 -7.32 4.23 7.68
CA ILE A 249 -7.15 5.17 6.59
C ILE A 249 -7.44 4.47 5.27
N TYR A 250 -7.75 5.22 4.22
CA TYR A 250 -8.06 4.71 2.89
C TYR A 250 -7.34 5.59 1.87
N THR A 251 -6.01 5.54 1.91
CA THR A 251 -5.13 6.34 1.05
C THR A 251 -4.49 5.51 -0.06
N TYR A 252 -4.56 4.17 0.05
CA TYR A 252 -4.12 3.29 -1.01
C TYR A 252 -4.96 3.53 -2.27
N ASN A 253 -4.30 4.02 -3.31
CA ASN A 253 -4.92 4.25 -4.61
C ASN A 253 -4.58 3.10 -5.55
N GLU A 254 -5.57 2.24 -5.84
CA GLU A 254 -5.43 1.08 -6.72
C GLU A 254 -4.91 1.51 -8.10
N PRO A 255 -3.67 1.11 -8.52
CA PRO A 255 -3.16 1.45 -9.83
C PRO A 255 -3.91 0.69 -10.94
N LYS A 256 -4.29 1.42 -12.00
CA LYS A 256 -4.76 0.85 -13.26
C LYS A 256 -3.58 0.74 -14.21
N ILE A 257 -3.11 -0.49 -14.44
CA ILE A 257 -1.88 -0.75 -15.17
C ILE A 257 -2.20 -0.97 -16.64
N PRO A 258 -1.76 -0.06 -17.54
CA PRO A 258 -2.04 -0.15 -18.96
C PRO A 258 -1.14 -1.19 -19.64
N GLU A 259 -1.76 -2.06 -20.45
CA GLU A 259 -1.10 -3.12 -21.20
C GLU A 259 -1.02 -2.80 -22.68
N THR A 260 0.14 -2.90 -23.26
CA THR A 260 0.37 -2.75 -24.69
C THR A 260 0.30 -4.11 -25.38
N LEU A 261 -0.54 -4.25 -26.40
CA LEU A 261 -0.66 -5.49 -27.16
C LEU A 261 0.66 -5.89 -27.81
N LEU A 262 0.95 -7.17 -27.80
CA LEU A 262 1.99 -7.77 -28.65
C LEU A 262 1.49 -7.81 -30.07
N THR A 263 2.19 -7.14 -31.00
CA THR A 263 1.83 -7.03 -32.40
C THR A 263 2.92 -7.54 -33.32
N LEU A 264 2.54 -8.00 -34.50
CA LEU A 264 3.44 -8.30 -35.62
C LEU A 264 2.95 -7.58 -36.87
N ASP A 265 3.78 -6.68 -37.37
CA ASP A 265 3.53 -5.97 -38.63
C ASP A 265 4.04 -6.77 -39.81
N ILE A 266 3.20 -6.94 -40.82
CA ILE A 266 3.51 -7.63 -42.03
C ILE A 266 3.30 -6.66 -43.22
N VAL A 267 4.27 -6.54 -44.08
CA VAL A 267 4.18 -5.71 -45.28
C VAL A 267 4.25 -6.61 -46.51
N LYS A 268 3.25 -6.51 -47.36
CA LYS A 268 3.21 -7.20 -48.67
C LYS A 268 3.69 -6.26 -49.77
N VAL A 269 4.72 -6.68 -50.45
CA VAL A 269 5.31 -5.92 -51.59
C VAL A 269 5.45 -6.78 -52.83
N LEU A 270 5.56 -6.13 -53.95
CA LEU A 270 5.85 -6.78 -55.25
C LEU A 270 7.28 -7.32 -55.25
N LYS A 271 7.46 -8.56 -55.72
CA LYS A 271 8.79 -9.19 -55.82
C LYS A 271 9.78 -8.34 -56.62
N GLY A 272 10.89 -8.01 -55.98
CA GLY A 272 11.96 -7.22 -56.55
C GLY A 272 11.68 -5.72 -56.62
N LYS A 273 10.62 -5.22 -56.01
CA LYS A 273 10.25 -3.81 -55.85
C LYS A 273 9.61 -3.59 -54.48
N ASP A 274 9.84 -2.42 -53.89
CA ASP A 274 9.22 -2.04 -52.61
C ASP A 274 7.80 -1.46 -52.82
N THR A 275 7.13 -1.85 -53.93
CA THR A 275 5.77 -1.40 -54.21
C THR A 275 4.79 -2.18 -53.37
N PRO A 276 3.99 -1.53 -52.47
CA PRO A 276 3.03 -2.20 -51.64
C PRO A 276 1.88 -2.77 -52.47
N ILE A 277 1.30 -3.89 -51.99
CA ILE A 277 0.14 -4.52 -52.58
C ILE A 277 -1.02 -4.51 -51.55
N SER A 278 -2.01 -3.69 -51.83
CA SER A 278 -3.26 -3.61 -51.08
C SER A 278 -4.24 -4.75 -51.46
N GLY A 279 -5.14 -5.12 -50.51
CA GLY A 279 -6.21 -6.06 -50.77
C GLY A 279 -5.79 -7.54 -50.81
N VAL A 280 -4.58 -7.88 -50.39
CA VAL A 280 -4.17 -9.26 -50.19
C VAL A 280 -4.77 -9.79 -48.89
N VAL A 281 -5.51 -10.92 -48.97
CA VAL A 281 -6.09 -11.58 -47.81
C VAL A 281 -5.16 -12.69 -47.36
N PHE A 282 -4.81 -12.65 -46.05
CA PHE A 282 -4.08 -13.70 -45.38
C PHE A 282 -4.98 -14.45 -44.40
N THR A 283 -4.77 -15.74 -44.25
CA THR A 283 -5.25 -16.53 -43.13
C THR A 283 -4.14 -16.61 -42.09
N HIS A 284 -4.35 -16.05 -40.93
CA HIS A 284 -3.53 -16.24 -39.73
C HIS A 284 -4.12 -17.40 -38.93
N THR A 285 -3.30 -18.36 -38.53
CA THR A 285 -3.65 -19.43 -37.61
C THR A 285 -2.80 -19.28 -36.35
N ASP A 286 -3.46 -19.11 -35.20
CA ASP A 286 -2.79 -18.96 -33.91
C ASP A 286 -2.27 -20.30 -33.37
N SER A 287 -1.54 -20.27 -32.25
CA SER A 287 -0.96 -21.45 -31.61
C SER A 287 -2.01 -22.47 -31.09
N LYS A 288 -3.25 -22.04 -30.92
CA LYS A 288 -4.40 -22.86 -30.47
C LYS A 288 -5.21 -23.41 -31.66
N GLY A 289 -4.82 -23.04 -32.90
CA GLY A 289 -5.51 -23.46 -34.12
C GLY A 289 -6.69 -22.58 -34.53
N ASN A 290 -6.93 -21.46 -33.85
CA ASN A 290 -7.95 -20.50 -34.28
C ASN A 290 -7.49 -19.79 -35.54
N GLN A 291 -8.41 -19.48 -36.43
CA GLN A 291 -8.11 -18.82 -37.70
C GLN A 291 -8.85 -17.49 -37.81
N GLU A 292 -8.12 -16.50 -38.29
CA GLU A 292 -8.65 -15.19 -38.67
C GLU A 292 -8.18 -14.77 -40.06
N GLU A 293 -8.97 -13.98 -40.75
CA GLU A 293 -8.62 -13.40 -42.03
C GLU A 293 -8.28 -11.95 -41.88
N VAL A 294 -7.11 -11.55 -42.39
CA VAL A 294 -6.59 -10.19 -42.33
C VAL A 294 -6.25 -9.71 -43.73
N THR A 295 -6.57 -8.46 -44.05
CA THR A 295 -6.41 -7.89 -45.39
C THR A 295 -5.43 -6.73 -45.35
N THR A 296 -4.49 -6.67 -46.31
CA THR A 296 -3.53 -5.57 -46.43
C THR A 296 -4.22 -4.25 -46.81
N ASP A 297 -3.83 -3.19 -46.15
CA ASP A 297 -4.27 -1.80 -46.40
C ASP A 297 -3.62 -1.21 -47.68
N GLU A 298 -3.85 0.08 -47.95
CA GLU A 298 -3.27 0.82 -49.11
C GLU A 298 -1.73 0.85 -49.08
N LYS A 299 -1.11 0.67 -47.93
CA LYS A 299 0.35 0.58 -47.72
C LYS A 299 0.86 -0.85 -47.79
N GLY A 300 -0.01 -1.82 -48.15
CA GLY A 300 0.33 -3.22 -48.13
C GLY A 300 0.54 -3.81 -46.76
N GLN A 301 0.09 -3.14 -45.68
CA GLN A 301 0.32 -3.52 -44.30
C GLN A 301 -0.84 -4.26 -43.73
N VAL A 302 -0.54 -5.23 -42.88
CA VAL A 302 -1.48 -5.87 -41.95
C VAL A 302 -0.81 -6.01 -40.59
N VAL A 303 -1.55 -5.75 -39.52
CA VAL A 303 -1.07 -5.85 -38.15
C VAL A 303 -1.80 -6.99 -37.44
N LEU A 304 -1.09 -8.01 -37.04
CA LEU A 304 -1.61 -9.04 -36.14
C LEU A 304 -1.49 -8.56 -34.71
N LYS A 305 -2.54 -8.68 -33.93
CA LYS A 305 -2.63 -8.17 -32.56
C LYS A 305 -2.94 -9.28 -31.55
N GLY A 306 -2.43 -9.12 -30.32
CA GLY A 306 -2.74 -10.02 -29.20
C GLY A 306 -2.25 -11.45 -29.45
N LEU A 307 -1.00 -11.58 -29.91
CA LEU A 307 -0.41 -12.84 -30.29
C LEU A 307 -0.18 -13.74 -29.07
N THR A 308 -0.77 -14.92 -29.10
CA THR A 308 -0.63 -15.95 -28.04
C THR A 308 0.73 -16.65 -28.10
N ARG A 309 1.14 -17.29 -27.00
CA ARG A 309 2.38 -18.07 -26.96
C ARG A 309 2.29 -19.32 -27.82
N GLY A 310 3.40 -19.69 -28.46
CA GLY A 310 3.50 -20.87 -29.33
C GLY A 310 3.69 -20.52 -30.80
N THR A 311 3.44 -21.49 -31.70
CA THR A 311 3.68 -21.35 -33.13
C THR A 311 2.47 -20.80 -33.85
N HIS A 312 2.67 -19.78 -34.67
CA HIS A 312 1.69 -19.18 -35.56
C HIS A 312 2.05 -19.42 -37.02
N THR A 313 1.04 -19.42 -37.87
CA THR A 313 1.25 -19.49 -39.32
C THR A 313 0.45 -18.42 -40.04
N ILE A 314 1.01 -17.92 -41.14
CA ILE A 314 0.34 -17.00 -42.06
C ILE A 314 0.47 -17.54 -43.47
N GLN A 315 -0.66 -17.59 -44.17
CA GLN A 315 -0.73 -18.03 -45.57
C GLN A 315 -1.61 -17.09 -46.37
N GLU A 316 -1.20 -16.76 -47.59
CA GLU A 316 -2.06 -16.01 -48.48
C GLU A 316 -3.31 -16.85 -48.84
N LYS A 317 -4.46 -16.26 -48.60
CA LYS A 317 -5.78 -16.84 -49.03
C LYS A 317 -6.14 -16.40 -50.45
N SER A 318 -6.05 -15.08 -50.70
CA SER A 318 -6.34 -14.51 -52.04
C SER A 318 -5.51 -13.26 -52.28
N VAL A 319 -5.31 -12.90 -53.54
CA VAL A 319 -4.65 -11.73 -54.01
C VAL A 319 -5.53 -10.98 -55.00
N PRO A 320 -5.37 -9.67 -55.19
CA PRO A 320 -6.09 -8.89 -56.20
C PRO A 320 -5.75 -9.33 -57.63
N ASP A 321 -6.61 -8.97 -58.59
CA ASP A 321 -6.40 -9.24 -60.00
C ASP A 321 -5.06 -8.74 -60.50
N GLY A 322 -4.38 -9.52 -61.36
CA GLY A 322 -3.05 -9.21 -61.90
C GLY A 322 -1.87 -9.68 -61.02
N TYR A 323 -2.12 -10.28 -59.86
CA TYR A 323 -1.10 -10.88 -59.05
C TYR A 323 -1.23 -12.40 -58.93
N THR A 324 -0.13 -13.08 -58.68
CA THR A 324 -0.10 -14.53 -58.47
C THR A 324 0.03 -14.81 -56.94
N LYS A 325 -0.84 -15.66 -56.44
CA LYS A 325 -0.85 -16.10 -55.04
C LYS A 325 0.47 -16.82 -54.70
N ASN A 326 1.09 -16.44 -53.58
CA ASN A 326 2.24 -17.15 -53.03
C ASN A 326 1.74 -18.35 -52.21
N PRO A 327 2.09 -19.62 -52.57
CA PRO A 327 1.67 -20.81 -51.84
C PRO A 327 2.44 -21.02 -50.52
N GLY A 328 3.48 -20.23 -50.26
CA GLY A 328 4.31 -20.37 -49.07
C GLY A 328 3.55 -20.09 -47.78
N VAL A 329 3.94 -20.78 -46.71
CA VAL A 329 3.45 -20.56 -45.34
C VAL A 329 4.57 -19.94 -44.54
N LEU A 330 4.37 -18.72 -44.03
CA LEU A 330 5.26 -18.10 -43.06
C LEU A 330 4.92 -18.69 -41.69
N LYS A 331 5.96 -19.10 -40.94
CA LYS A 331 5.86 -19.54 -39.55
C LYS A 331 6.63 -18.61 -38.65
N PHE A 332 6.06 -18.28 -37.49
CA PHE A 332 6.74 -17.60 -36.42
C PHE A 332 6.31 -18.15 -35.06
N SER A 333 7.06 -17.90 -34.03
CA SER A 333 6.74 -18.34 -32.68
C SER A 333 6.84 -17.19 -31.69
N VAL A 334 5.99 -17.26 -30.65
CA VAL A 334 5.99 -16.38 -29.47
C VAL A 334 6.43 -17.20 -28.29
N ASP A 335 7.52 -16.79 -27.62
CA ASP A 335 8.05 -17.49 -26.47
C ASP A 335 7.33 -17.13 -25.14
N GLU A 336 7.74 -17.73 -24.03
CA GLU A 336 7.19 -17.50 -22.68
C GLU A 336 7.36 -16.05 -22.20
N ASN A 337 8.29 -15.29 -22.78
CA ASN A 337 8.53 -13.88 -22.49
C ASN A 337 7.82 -12.95 -23.49
N ASN A 338 6.90 -13.48 -24.31
CA ASN A 338 6.18 -12.78 -25.36
C ASN A 338 7.12 -12.18 -26.45
N LYS A 339 8.27 -12.82 -26.70
CA LYS A 339 9.20 -12.44 -27.76
C LYS A 339 8.86 -13.23 -29.04
N ILE A 340 8.76 -12.49 -30.15
CA ILE A 340 8.52 -13.07 -31.48
C ILE A 340 9.84 -13.50 -32.13
N THR A 341 9.85 -14.71 -32.69
CA THR A 341 10.97 -15.26 -33.49
C THR A 341 10.42 -15.82 -34.79
N LEU A 342 11.00 -15.39 -35.93
CA LEU A 342 10.71 -15.84 -37.31
C LEU A 342 11.50 -17.09 -37.64
#